data_192c0a8211ffebbaf4ac528a82a90b79
#
_entry.id   192c0a8211ffebbaf4ac528a82a90b79
#
_cell.length_a   1.000
_cell.length_b   1.000
_cell.length_c   1.000
_cell.angle_alpha   90.00
_cell.angle_beta   90.00
_cell.angle_gamma   90.00
#
_symmetry.space_group_name_H-M   'P 1'
#
loop_
_entity.id
_entity.type
_entity.pdbx_description
1 polymer ?
#
loop_
_entity_poly.entity_id
_entity_poly.type
_entity_poly.pdbx_seq_one_letter_code
_entity_poly.pdbx_strand_id
1 'polypeptide(L)'
;MDKEGEPYGDSNNQQNKVWNYYQNRFPESFEGARPRLDYIIKEISKKTNKPTPRVLNIGAGSGYFEETSKRLGWDICSLDPDADTVKKLNKNGIKGHMGYIEQMPFDNGSFDFVVASEVLEHLNDEKRHRGIMEVFRVIVNGGWFLGTVPYCENLILNQVVCPKCGEVFHRWGHTKSFNIQTIQNEFSGFFEVAKVKRTAFITFRGRSAAGKIKSLIRLALAKYGSPIAVPNIYFSARKP
;
A
#
# COMPACT_ATOMS: atom_id res chain seq x y z
N MET A 1 -13.03 10.62 41.58
CA MET A 1 -13.98 9.57 41.16
C MET A 1 -13.67 9.28 39.71
N ASP A 2 -12.91 8.22 39.51
CA ASP A 2 -12.30 7.85 38.24
C ASP A 2 -13.34 7.13 37.39
N LYS A 3 -13.52 7.60 36.17
CA LYS A 3 -14.32 6.87 35.20
C LYS A 3 -13.49 5.74 34.62
N GLU A 4 -13.61 4.59 35.28
CA GLU A 4 -13.14 3.31 34.72
C GLU A 4 -13.99 2.93 33.52
N GLY A 5 -13.32 2.54 32.42
CA GLY A 5 -13.83 1.57 31.45
C GLY A 5 -14.55 2.10 30.22
N GLU A 6 -13.93 2.99 29.43
CA GLU A 6 -14.16 2.91 27.99
C GLU A 6 -13.00 2.13 27.36
N PRO A 7 -13.27 1.06 26.58
CA PRO A 7 -12.20 0.36 25.87
C PRO A 7 -11.53 1.35 24.93
N TYR A 8 -10.21 1.29 24.87
CA TYR A 8 -9.33 2.05 23.96
C TYR A 8 -10.02 2.29 22.63
N GLY A 9 -10.24 3.57 22.31
CA GLY A 9 -10.95 3.98 21.11
C GLY A 9 -10.41 3.22 19.92
N ASP A 10 -11.32 2.72 19.09
CA ASP A 10 -11.03 1.90 17.92
C ASP A 10 -9.83 2.49 17.16
N SER A 11 -8.70 1.82 17.20
CA SER A 11 -7.43 2.25 16.58
C SER A 11 -7.62 2.60 15.09
N ASN A 12 -8.61 2.00 14.42
CA ASN A 12 -9.02 2.33 13.07
C ASN A 12 -9.56 3.76 12.96
N ASN A 13 -10.32 4.24 13.95
CA ASN A 13 -10.92 5.58 13.90
C ASN A 13 -9.83 6.68 14.01
N GLN A 14 -8.80 6.46 14.80
CA GLN A 14 -7.67 7.41 14.90
C GLN A 14 -6.83 7.41 13.61
N GLN A 15 -6.51 6.23 13.08
CA GLN A 15 -5.74 6.06 11.87
C GLN A 15 -6.45 6.65 10.64
N ASN A 16 -7.76 6.42 10.52
CA ASN A 16 -8.58 7.01 9.47
C ASN A 16 -8.57 8.54 9.50
N LYS A 17 -8.54 9.18 10.69
CA LYS A 17 -8.43 10.64 10.81
C LYS A 17 -7.10 11.17 10.27
N VAL A 18 -5.99 10.47 10.53
CA VAL A 18 -4.66 10.83 10.01
C VAL A 18 -4.67 10.77 8.49
N TRP A 19 -5.16 9.67 7.90
CA TRP A 19 -5.19 9.50 6.45
C TRP A 19 -6.18 10.43 5.76
N ASN A 20 -7.38 10.64 6.33
CA ASN A 20 -8.33 11.64 5.82
C ASN A 20 -7.67 13.02 5.71
N TYR A 21 -6.92 13.43 6.74
CA TYR A 21 -6.22 14.71 6.72
C TYR A 21 -5.20 14.79 5.58
N TYR A 22 -4.33 13.79 5.43
CA TYR A 22 -3.32 13.80 4.37
C TYR A 22 -3.93 13.66 2.97
N GLN A 23 -4.91 12.77 2.77
CA GLN A 23 -5.56 12.56 1.47
C GLN A 23 -6.35 13.79 0.99
N ASN A 24 -6.97 14.51 1.91
CA ASN A 24 -7.90 15.59 1.55
C ASN A 24 -7.33 17.00 1.77
N ARG A 25 -6.38 17.17 2.69
CA ARG A 25 -5.79 18.49 3.00
C ARG A 25 -4.36 18.67 2.47
N PHE A 26 -3.61 17.57 2.33
CA PHE A 26 -2.21 17.55 1.93
C PHE A 26 -1.89 16.48 0.90
N PRO A 27 -2.62 16.41 -0.24
CA PRO A 27 -2.42 15.38 -1.25
C PRO A 27 -1.01 15.36 -1.86
N GLU A 28 -0.29 16.49 -1.85
CA GLU A 28 1.09 16.59 -2.28
C GLU A 28 2.07 15.76 -1.44
N SER A 29 1.69 15.38 -0.22
CA SER A 29 2.48 14.45 0.61
C SER A 29 2.66 13.08 -0.05
N PHE A 30 1.74 12.71 -0.94
CA PHE A 30 1.79 11.45 -1.71
C PHE A 30 2.64 11.53 -2.99
N GLU A 31 3.18 12.70 -3.36
CA GLU A 31 4.02 12.80 -4.57
C GLU A 31 5.26 11.91 -4.51
N GLY A 32 5.82 11.72 -3.32
CA GLY A 32 6.92 10.79 -3.08
C GLY A 32 6.59 9.33 -3.38
N ALA A 33 5.32 8.96 -3.43
CA ALA A 33 4.86 7.62 -3.77
C ALA A 33 4.87 7.33 -5.28
N ARG A 34 4.82 8.36 -6.14
CA ARG A 34 4.72 8.19 -7.60
C ARG A 34 5.74 7.22 -8.20
N PRO A 35 7.05 7.30 -7.90
CA PRO A 35 8.02 6.35 -8.50
C PRO A 35 7.75 4.89 -8.11
N ARG A 36 7.18 4.67 -6.92
CA ARG A 36 6.77 3.35 -6.43
C ARG A 36 5.55 2.84 -7.19
N LEU A 37 4.56 3.68 -7.35
CA LEU A 37 3.32 3.36 -8.08
C LEU A 37 3.60 3.15 -9.57
N ASP A 38 4.44 3.97 -10.20
CA ASP A 38 4.91 3.77 -11.58
C ASP A 38 5.62 2.42 -11.75
N TYR A 39 6.41 2.02 -10.76
CA TYR A 39 7.07 0.72 -10.77
C TYR A 39 6.03 -0.42 -10.74
N ILE A 40 5.01 -0.35 -9.88
CA ILE A 40 3.94 -1.34 -9.80
C ILE A 40 3.16 -1.39 -11.12
N ILE A 41 2.77 -0.25 -11.69
CA ILE A 41 2.11 -0.16 -13.00
C ILE A 41 2.93 -0.87 -14.08
N LYS A 42 4.24 -0.61 -14.13
CA LYS A 42 5.15 -1.26 -15.07
C LYS A 42 5.24 -2.77 -14.86
N GLU A 43 5.23 -3.25 -13.62
CA GLU A 43 5.24 -4.69 -13.32
C GLU A 43 3.92 -5.36 -13.71
N ILE A 44 2.77 -4.70 -13.55
CA ILE A 44 1.47 -5.18 -14.04
C ILE A 44 1.47 -5.24 -15.57
N SER A 45 1.92 -4.18 -16.25
CA SER A 45 2.00 -4.12 -17.72
C SER A 45 2.85 -5.24 -18.33
N LYS A 46 3.86 -5.73 -17.59
CA LYS A 46 4.69 -6.86 -18.02
C LYS A 46 4.02 -8.22 -17.82
N LYS A 47 3.10 -8.32 -16.87
CA LYS A 47 2.46 -9.58 -16.45
C LYS A 47 1.13 -9.81 -17.16
N THR A 48 0.47 -8.75 -17.61
CA THR A 48 -0.78 -8.86 -18.32
C THR A 48 -0.56 -9.00 -19.82
N ASN A 49 -1.35 -9.87 -20.44
CA ASN A 49 -1.55 -9.94 -21.89
C ASN A 49 -2.94 -9.41 -22.30
N LYS A 50 -3.73 -8.94 -21.32
CA LYS A 50 -5.06 -8.39 -21.57
C LYS A 50 -4.93 -6.91 -21.91
N PRO A 51 -5.67 -6.40 -22.92
CA PRO A 51 -5.69 -4.98 -23.22
C PRO A 51 -6.33 -4.16 -22.10
N THR A 52 -7.32 -4.73 -21.41
CA THR A 52 -8.07 -4.11 -20.32
C THR A 52 -8.08 -5.04 -19.08
N PRO A 53 -6.98 -5.14 -18.32
CA PRO A 53 -6.96 -5.94 -17.10
C PRO A 53 -7.85 -5.31 -16.03
N ARG A 54 -8.51 -6.14 -15.23
CA ARG A 54 -9.29 -5.72 -14.05
C ARG A 54 -8.36 -5.60 -12.86
N VAL A 55 -8.19 -4.39 -12.37
CA VAL A 55 -7.23 -4.07 -11.30
C VAL A 55 -7.95 -3.48 -10.10
N LEU A 56 -7.73 -4.04 -8.91
CA LEU A 56 -8.14 -3.45 -7.65
C LEU A 56 -6.93 -2.79 -6.98
N ASN A 57 -7.03 -1.51 -6.62
CA ASN A 57 -6.08 -0.86 -5.72
C ASN A 57 -6.69 -0.74 -4.32
N ILE A 58 -5.94 -1.17 -3.31
CA ILE A 58 -6.31 -1.05 -1.90
C ILE A 58 -5.51 0.11 -1.30
N GLY A 59 -6.21 1.14 -0.80
CA GLY A 59 -5.61 2.39 -0.34
C GLY A 59 -5.33 3.34 -1.51
N ALA A 60 -6.27 4.24 -1.80
CA ALA A 60 -6.20 5.13 -2.97
C ALA A 60 -5.15 6.25 -2.86
N GLY A 61 -4.83 6.67 -1.63
CA GLY A 61 -3.93 7.80 -1.40
C GLY A 61 -4.38 9.06 -2.12
N SER A 62 -3.57 9.59 -3.04
CA SER A 62 -3.93 10.77 -3.86
C SER A 62 -4.76 10.46 -5.11
N GLY A 63 -5.01 9.19 -5.44
CA GLY A 63 -5.65 8.77 -6.69
C GLY A 63 -4.71 8.68 -7.91
N TYR A 64 -3.40 8.85 -7.71
CA TYR A 64 -2.42 8.84 -8.82
C TYR A 64 -2.37 7.49 -9.55
N PHE A 65 -2.43 6.38 -8.80
CA PHE A 65 -2.40 5.03 -9.38
C PHE A 65 -3.62 4.81 -10.26
N GLU A 66 -4.79 5.18 -9.76
CA GLU A 66 -6.07 5.04 -10.45
C GLU A 66 -6.14 5.85 -11.74
N GLU A 67 -5.78 7.14 -11.66
CA GLU A 67 -5.76 8.02 -12.82
C GLU A 67 -4.78 7.55 -13.91
N THR A 68 -3.61 7.05 -13.48
CA THR A 68 -2.60 6.56 -14.41
C THR A 68 -3.04 5.24 -15.06
N SER A 69 -3.61 4.32 -14.28
CA SER A 69 -4.15 3.05 -14.77
C SER A 69 -5.33 3.25 -15.73
N LYS A 70 -6.23 4.18 -15.41
CA LYS A 70 -7.35 4.56 -16.27
C LYS A 70 -6.86 5.10 -17.63
N ARG A 71 -5.81 5.94 -17.64
CA ARG A 71 -5.21 6.44 -18.89
C ARG A 71 -4.58 5.34 -19.74
N LEU A 72 -4.17 4.23 -19.13
CA LEU A 72 -3.67 3.03 -19.83
C LEU A 72 -4.80 2.12 -20.33
N GLY A 73 -6.07 2.48 -20.11
CA GLY A 73 -7.24 1.71 -20.54
C GLY A 73 -7.58 0.54 -19.60
N TRP A 74 -7.06 0.50 -18.38
CA TRP A 74 -7.36 -0.57 -17.44
C TRP A 74 -8.75 -0.38 -16.81
N ASP A 75 -9.43 -1.49 -16.50
CA ASP A 75 -10.63 -1.48 -15.64
C ASP A 75 -10.19 -1.40 -14.18
N ILE A 76 -10.03 -0.17 -13.70
CA ILE A 76 -9.52 0.13 -12.37
C ILE A 76 -10.66 0.33 -11.37
N CYS A 77 -10.55 -0.34 -10.24
CA CYS A 77 -11.39 -0.19 -9.07
C CYS A 77 -10.52 0.13 -7.86
N SER A 78 -11.02 0.88 -6.90
CA SER A 78 -10.29 1.22 -5.68
C SER A 78 -11.13 0.93 -4.44
N LEU A 79 -10.47 0.42 -3.40
CA LEU A 79 -11.04 0.21 -2.06
C LEU A 79 -10.31 1.12 -1.07
N ASP A 80 -11.04 1.99 -0.38
CA ASP A 80 -10.47 2.89 0.62
C ASP A 80 -11.45 3.06 1.80
N PRO A 81 -11.00 3.07 3.06
CA PRO A 81 -11.88 3.31 4.21
C PRO A 81 -12.37 4.75 4.32
N ASP A 82 -11.73 5.71 3.63
CA ASP A 82 -12.09 7.12 3.68
C ASP A 82 -13.19 7.47 2.67
N ALA A 83 -14.37 7.85 3.18
CA ALA A 83 -15.53 8.17 2.35
C ALA A 83 -15.31 9.39 1.43
N ASP A 84 -14.54 10.39 1.86
CA ASP A 84 -14.29 11.58 1.06
C ASP A 84 -13.35 11.26 -0.10
N THR A 85 -12.35 10.42 0.13
CA THR A 85 -11.46 9.89 -0.90
C THR A 85 -12.25 9.09 -1.94
N VAL A 86 -13.12 8.18 -1.51
CA VAL A 86 -14.00 7.40 -2.40
C VAL A 86 -14.92 8.32 -3.21
N LYS A 87 -15.54 9.31 -2.59
CA LYS A 87 -16.37 10.31 -3.27
C LYS A 87 -15.59 11.08 -4.34
N LYS A 88 -14.35 11.48 -4.04
CA LYS A 88 -13.46 12.17 -4.99
C LYS A 88 -13.11 11.27 -6.19
N LEU A 89 -12.78 10.00 -5.95
CA LEU A 89 -12.52 9.03 -7.01
C LEU A 89 -13.74 8.88 -7.95
N ASN A 90 -14.92 8.67 -7.37
CA ASN A 90 -16.16 8.50 -8.13
C ASN A 90 -16.51 9.77 -8.95
N LYS A 91 -16.26 10.96 -8.39
CA LYS A 91 -16.42 12.23 -9.13
C LYS A 91 -15.49 12.31 -10.35
N ASN A 92 -14.31 11.71 -10.27
CA ASN A 92 -13.34 11.64 -11.37
C ASN A 92 -13.57 10.44 -12.31
N GLY A 93 -14.70 9.74 -12.16
CA GLY A 93 -15.08 8.59 -12.98
C GLY A 93 -14.17 7.37 -12.77
N ILE A 94 -13.68 7.18 -11.55
CA ILE A 94 -12.96 5.99 -11.09
C ILE A 94 -13.90 5.23 -10.15
N LYS A 95 -14.03 3.91 -10.31
CA LYS A 95 -14.87 3.06 -9.47
C LYS A 95 -14.27 2.95 -8.05
N GLY A 96 -14.66 3.81 -7.12
CA GLY A 96 -14.25 3.77 -5.72
C GLY A 96 -15.31 3.12 -4.84
N HIS A 97 -14.89 2.23 -3.95
CA HIS A 97 -15.72 1.57 -2.94
C HIS A 97 -15.19 1.87 -1.54
N MET A 98 -16.08 2.24 -0.64
CA MET A 98 -15.73 2.38 0.77
C MET A 98 -15.68 0.99 1.41
N GLY A 99 -14.59 0.70 2.12
CA GLY A 99 -14.43 -0.58 2.80
C GLY A 99 -13.02 -0.84 3.31
N TYR A 100 -12.87 -1.98 3.94
CA TYR A 100 -11.61 -2.45 4.52
C TYR A 100 -11.14 -3.70 3.81
N ILE A 101 -9.82 -3.91 3.78
CA ILE A 101 -9.19 -5.08 3.14
C ILE A 101 -9.67 -6.41 3.72
N GLU A 102 -9.99 -6.46 5.01
CA GLU A 102 -10.45 -7.66 5.70
C GLU A 102 -11.91 -8.05 5.43
N GLN A 103 -12.65 -7.20 4.67
CA GLN A 103 -14.03 -7.47 4.25
C GLN A 103 -14.33 -6.68 2.97
N MET A 104 -14.02 -7.25 1.83
CA MET A 104 -14.17 -6.57 0.54
C MET A 104 -15.56 -6.79 -0.08
N PRO A 105 -16.24 -5.74 -0.59
CA PRO A 105 -17.57 -5.85 -1.20
C PRO A 105 -17.48 -6.32 -2.67
N PHE A 106 -16.68 -7.35 -2.96
CA PHE A 106 -16.49 -7.87 -4.31
C PHE A 106 -16.71 -9.38 -4.35
N ASP A 107 -17.15 -9.87 -5.50
CA ASP A 107 -17.32 -11.30 -5.74
C ASP A 107 -15.97 -12.03 -5.87
N ASN A 108 -16.00 -13.35 -5.70
CA ASN A 108 -14.83 -14.20 -5.92
C ASN A 108 -14.31 -14.06 -7.36
N GLY A 109 -12.99 -13.97 -7.53
CA GLY A 109 -12.39 -13.94 -8.85
C GLY A 109 -12.77 -12.70 -9.69
N SER A 110 -12.98 -11.56 -9.05
CA SER A 110 -13.34 -10.32 -9.72
C SER A 110 -12.17 -9.63 -10.43
N PHE A 111 -10.93 -9.84 -9.95
CA PHE A 111 -9.77 -9.06 -10.40
C PHE A 111 -8.64 -9.93 -10.94
N ASP A 112 -7.97 -9.45 -11.97
CA ASP A 112 -6.76 -10.05 -12.53
C ASP A 112 -5.52 -9.65 -11.69
N PHE A 113 -5.56 -8.44 -11.11
CA PHE A 113 -4.53 -7.89 -10.24
C PHE A 113 -5.15 -7.20 -9.04
N VAL A 114 -4.55 -7.43 -7.87
CA VAL A 114 -4.81 -6.64 -6.65
C VAL A 114 -3.50 -5.98 -6.24
N VAL A 115 -3.57 -4.71 -5.87
CA VAL A 115 -2.42 -3.90 -5.44
C VAL A 115 -2.66 -3.41 -4.02
N ALA A 116 -1.64 -3.53 -3.16
CA ALA A 116 -1.60 -2.91 -1.84
C ALA A 116 -0.21 -2.28 -1.64
N SER A 117 -0.11 -0.97 -1.76
CA SER A 117 1.16 -0.24 -1.65
C SER A 117 1.20 0.57 -0.37
N GLU A 118 2.02 0.14 0.60
CA GLU A 118 2.10 0.71 1.95
C GLU A 118 0.72 0.63 2.66
N VAL A 119 0.21 -0.59 2.78
CA VAL A 119 -1.07 -0.89 3.44
C VAL A 119 -0.91 -1.94 4.53
N LEU A 120 -0.17 -3.02 4.27
CA LEU A 120 -0.12 -4.19 5.17
C LEU A 120 0.52 -3.87 6.52
N GLU A 121 1.42 -2.90 6.58
CA GLU A 121 2.08 -2.42 7.80
C GLU A 121 1.14 -1.70 8.78
N HIS A 122 -0.01 -1.25 8.28
CA HIS A 122 -1.03 -0.59 9.09
C HIS A 122 -2.00 -1.55 9.78
N LEU A 123 -1.98 -2.83 9.37
CA LEU A 123 -2.91 -3.84 9.82
C LEU A 123 -2.32 -4.63 10.99
N ASN A 124 -3.10 -4.84 12.04
CA ASN A 124 -2.73 -5.82 13.06
C ASN A 124 -2.73 -7.24 12.45
N ASP A 125 -2.21 -8.22 13.19
CA ASP A 125 -2.00 -9.58 12.67
C ASP A 125 -3.31 -10.23 12.21
N GLU A 126 -4.42 -10.05 12.93
CA GLU A 126 -5.74 -10.61 12.58
C GLU A 126 -6.28 -10.00 11.29
N LYS A 127 -6.35 -8.67 11.22
CA LYS A 127 -6.86 -7.96 10.04
C LYS A 127 -6.01 -8.23 8.80
N ARG A 128 -4.70 -8.31 8.97
CA ARG A 128 -3.77 -8.61 7.87
C ARG A 128 -4.01 -10.01 7.32
N HIS A 129 -4.14 -11.02 8.20
CA HIS A 129 -4.44 -12.38 7.80
C HIS A 129 -5.78 -12.47 7.04
N ARG A 130 -6.84 -11.89 7.61
CA ARG A 130 -8.17 -11.83 6.95
C ARG A 130 -8.11 -11.07 5.64
N GLY A 131 -7.36 -9.96 5.57
CA GLY A 131 -7.17 -9.18 4.35
C GLY A 131 -6.48 -9.98 3.25
N ILE A 132 -5.45 -10.78 3.58
CA ILE A 132 -4.77 -11.66 2.61
C ILE A 132 -5.72 -12.75 2.10
N MET A 133 -6.58 -13.31 2.97
CA MET A 133 -7.62 -14.27 2.56
C MET A 133 -8.63 -13.62 1.59
N GLU A 134 -9.06 -12.40 1.87
CA GLU A 134 -9.96 -11.64 0.99
C GLU A 134 -9.29 -11.30 -0.35
N VAL A 135 -8.02 -10.88 -0.34
CA VAL A 135 -7.23 -10.68 -1.58
C VAL A 135 -7.18 -11.97 -2.38
N PHE A 136 -6.91 -13.11 -1.73
CA PHE A 136 -6.92 -14.42 -2.40
C PHE A 136 -8.30 -14.75 -2.99
N ARG A 137 -9.37 -14.46 -2.27
CA ARG A 137 -10.75 -14.72 -2.71
C ARG A 137 -11.10 -13.90 -3.96
N VAL A 138 -10.79 -12.61 -3.98
CA VAL A 138 -11.22 -11.71 -5.06
C VAL A 138 -10.33 -11.77 -6.31
N ILE A 139 -9.13 -12.35 -6.23
CA ILE A 139 -8.25 -12.56 -7.39
C ILE A 139 -8.70 -13.82 -8.16
N VAL A 140 -8.68 -13.77 -9.50
CA VAL A 140 -8.86 -14.96 -10.37
C VAL A 140 -7.72 -15.94 -10.21
N ASN A 141 -7.96 -17.24 -10.52
CA ASN A 141 -6.87 -18.21 -10.63
C ASN A 141 -5.86 -17.72 -11.70
N GLY A 142 -4.58 -17.84 -11.40
CA GLY A 142 -3.49 -17.28 -12.22
C GLY A 142 -3.29 -15.77 -12.11
N GLY A 143 -4.13 -15.05 -11.37
CA GLY A 143 -4.01 -13.61 -11.13
C GLY A 143 -2.93 -13.27 -10.10
N TRP A 144 -2.73 -11.98 -9.83
CA TRP A 144 -1.56 -11.49 -9.11
C TRP A 144 -1.91 -10.55 -7.96
N PHE A 145 -1.24 -10.73 -6.84
CA PHE A 145 -1.16 -9.75 -5.74
C PHE A 145 0.20 -9.08 -5.76
N LEU A 146 0.23 -7.75 -5.88
CA LEU A 146 1.45 -6.94 -5.89
C LEU A 146 1.37 -5.86 -4.82
N GLY A 147 2.52 -5.48 -4.29
CA GLY A 147 2.54 -4.36 -3.35
C GLY A 147 3.92 -4.03 -2.84
N THR A 148 3.91 -3.12 -1.87
CA THR A 148 5.11 -2.68 -1.15
C THR A 148 4.82 -2.51 0.32
N VAL A 149 5.86 -2.69 1.14
CA VAL A 149 5.89 -2.35 2.55
C VAL A 149 7.26 -1.77 2.91
N PRO A 150 7.42 -0.97 3.96
CA PRO A 150 8.73 -0.55 4.47
C PRO A 150 9.59 -1.76 4.87
N TYR A 151 10.89 -1.70 4.58
CA TYR A 151 11.84 -2.75 4.95
C TYR A 151 12.47 -2.47 6.30
N CYS A 152 12.31 -3.37 7.26
CA CYS A 152 12.93 -3.34 8.60
C CYS A 152 12.78 -1.96 9.27
N GLU A 153 11.59 -1.38 9.20
CA GLU A 153 11.32 -0.10 9.85
C GLU A 153 11.47 -0.24 11.37
N ASN A 154 12.18 0.70 11.99
CA ASN A 154 12.20 0.81 13.44
C ASN A 154 10.96 1.61 13.88
N LEU A 155 9.93 0.89 14.33
CA LEU A 155 8.66 1.48 14.73
C LEU A 155 8.79 2.47 15.89
N ILE A 156 9.75 2.27 16.82
CA ILE A 156 9.95 3.11 17.99
C ILE A 156 10.45 4.51 17.57
N LEU A 157 11.35 4.59 16.58
CA LEU A 157 11.91 5.87 16.12
C LEU A 157 10.87 6.77 15.45
N ASN A 158 9.74 6.20 15.02
CA ASN A 158 8.65 6.93 14.40
C ASN A 158 7.46 7.18 15.35
N GLN A 159 7.63 6.91 16.65
CA GLN A 159 6.62 7.26 17.65
C GLN A 159 6.60 8.76 17.91
N VAL A 160 5.41 9.26 18.15
CA VAL A 160 5.12 10.64 18.55
C VAL A 160 4.18 10.63 19.74
N VAL A 161 4.21 11.72 20.53
CA VAL A 161 3.36 11.88 21.70
C VAL A 161 2.26 12.91 21.37
N CYS A 162 1.02 12.57 21.65
CA CYS A 162 -0.08 13.54 21.57
C CYS A 162 0.09 14.61 22.64
N PRO A 163 0.21 15.90 22.30
CA PRO A 163 0.43 16.95 23.29
C PRO A 163 -0.81 17.21 24.17
N LYS A 164 -1.99 16.71 23.77
CA LYS A 164 -3.23 16.91 24.51
C LYS A 164 -3.48 15.84 25.58
N CYS A 165 -3.22 14.54 25.26
CA CYS A 165 -3.55 13.44 26.16
C CYS A 165 -2.32 12.60 26.58
N GLY A 166 -1.12 12.87 26.04
CA GLY A 166 0.08 12.10 26.33
C GLY A 166 0.16 10.73 25.65
N GLU A 167 -0.84 10.35 24.86
CA GLU A 167 -0.83 9.06 24.14
C GLU A 167 0.36 8.98 23.18
N VAL A 168 1.06 7.85 23.21
CA VAL A 168 2.20 7.56 22.31
C VAL A 168 1.70 6.70 21.16
N PHE A 169 1.90 7.15 19.92
CA PHE A 169 1.48 6.41 18.73
C PHE A 169 2.50 6.54 17.60
N HIS A 170 2.47 5.59 16.67
CA HIS A 170 3.30 5.67 15.47
C HIS A 170 2.76 6.75 14.52
N ARG A 171 3.61 7.71 14.09
CA ARG A 171 3.19 8.89 13.29
C ARG A 171 2.41 8.57 12.02
N TRP A 172 2.68 7.39 11.43
CA TRP A 172 2.00 6.89 10.23
C TRP A 172 1.04 5.74 10.52
N GLY A 173 0.87 5.36 11.80
CA GLY A 173 0.00 4.27 12.22
C GLY A 173 0.53 2.87 11.83
N HIS A 174 1.84 2.69 11.64
CA HIS A 174 2.39 1.36 11.39
C HIS A 174 2.36 0.52 12.65
N THR A 175 1.91 -0.72 12.52
CA THR A 175 1.79 -1.71 13.59
C THR A 175 2.77 -2.87 13.41
N LYS A 176 3.32 -3.03 12.19
CA LYS A 176 4.19 -4.13 11.80
C LYS A 176 5.40 -3.67 11.02
N SER A 177 6.57 -4.19 11.37
CA SER A 177 7.79 -4.07 10.58
C SER A 177 8.02 -5.36 9.77
N PHE A 178 8.40 -5.22 8.50
CA PHE A 178 8.59 -6.35 7.58
C PHE A 178 10.04 -6.51 7.16
N ASN A 179 10.50 -7.76 7.08
CA ASN A 179 11.67 -8.17 6.33
C ASN A 179 11.27 -9.13 5.20
N ILE A 180 12.24 -9.60 4.40
CA ILE A 180 11.98 -10.51 3.27
C ILE A 180 11.27 -11.79 3.74
N GLN A 181 11.73 -12.40 4.82
CA GLN A 181 11.16 -13.65 5.33
C GLN A 181 9.75 -13.46 5.88
N THR A 182 9.52 -12.37 6.65
CA THR A 182 8.19 -12.13 7.22
C THR A 182 7.14 -11.90 6.15
N ILE A 183 7.45 -11.15 5.07
CA ILE A 183 6.48 -10.95 3.98
C ILE A 183 6.23 -12.24 3.17
N GLN A 184 7.24 -13.09 3.02
CA GLN A 184 7.05 -14.40 2.38
C GLN A 184 6.15 -15.31 3.22
N ASN A 185 6.32 -15.29 4.55
CA ASN A 185 5.49 -16.07 5.47
C ASN A 185 4.02 -15.62 5.45
N GLU A 186 3.74 -14.31 5.30
CA GLU A 186 2.37 -13.81 5.19
C GLU A 186 1.61 -14.42 4.00
N PHE A 187 2.30 -14.77 2.92
CA PHE A 187 1.68 -15.33 1.72
C PHE A 187 1.72 -16.86 1.66
N SER A 188 2.42 -17.50 2.60
CA SER A 188 2.54 -18.96 2.66
C SER A 188 1.17 -19.62 2.82
N GLY A 189 0.91 -20.64 2.01
CA GLY A 189 -0.38 -21.35 1.99
C GLY A 189 -1.47 -20.71 1.14
N PHE A 190 -1.28 -19.47 0.66
CA PHE A 190 -2.25 -18.80 -0.23
C PHE A 190 -1.69 -18.62 -1.64
N PHE A 191 -0.49 -18.07 -1.75
CA PHE A 191 0.08 -17.62 -3.00
C PHE A 191 1.41 -18.28 -3.31
N GLU A 192 1.69 -18.47 -4.60
CA GLU A 192 3.04 -18.71 -5.09
C GLU A 192 3.80 -17.39 -5.13
N VAL A 193 4.78 -17.23 -4.23
CA VAL A 193 5.59 -15.99 -4.16
C VAL A 193 6.57 -15.96 -5.32
N ALA A 194 6.27 -15.17 -6.35
CA ALA A 194 7.10 -15.08 -7.55
C ALA A 194 8.31 -14.15 -7.38
N LYS A 195 8.15 -13.08 -6.57
CA LYS A 195 9.22 -12.11 -6.37
C LYS A 195 9.06 -11.35 -5.07
N VAL A 196 10.12 -11.34 -4.27
CA VAL A 196 10.26 -10.43 -3.13
C VAL A 196 11.64 -9.81 -3.19
N LYS A 197 11.75 -8.48 -3.14
CA LYS A 197 13.05 -7.80 -3.20
C LYS A 197 13.05 -6.48 -2.43
N ARG A 198 14.19 -6.15 -1.84
CA ARG A 198 14.50 -4.82 -1.33
C ARG A 198 14.79 -3.87 -2.49
N THR A 199 14.24 -2.66 -2.45
CA THR A 199 14.49 -1.64 -3.46
C THR A 199 14.20 -0.25 -2.90
N ALA A 200 14.82 0.77 -3.48
CA ALA A 200 14.35 2.15 -3.36
C ALA A 200 13.64 2.53 -4.64
N PHE A 201 12.53 3.23 -4.53
CA PHE A 201 11.82 3.74 -5.69
C PHE A 201 12.36 5.13 -6.03
N ILE A 202 12.86 5.28 -7.24
CA ILE A 202 13.53 6.50 -7.70
C ILE A 202 12.97 6.91 -9.06
N THR A 203 13.04 8.20 -9.33
CA THR A 203 12.83 8.74 -10.68
C THR A 203 14.11 9.34 -11.20
N PHE A 204 14.35 9.17 -12.50
CA PHE A 204 15.45 9.84 -13.23
C PHE A 204 14.93 11.06 -14.00
N ARG A 205 13.61 11.16 -14.21
CA ARG A 205 12.99 12.24 -14.97
C ARG A 205 13.18 13.56 -14.24
N GLY A 206 13.62 14.59 -14.95
CA GLY A 206 13.83 15.93 -14.42
C GLY A 206 15.05 16.08 -13.49
N ARG A 207 15.90 15.04 -13.32
CA ARG A 207 17.09 15.12 -12.47
C ARG A 207 18.35 15.49 -13.28
N SER A 208 19.21 16.32 -12.65
CA SER A 208 20.58 16.57 -13.14
C SER A 208 21.42 15.30 -13.17
N ALA A 209 22.57 15.32 -13.84
CA ALA A 209 23.51 14.20 -13.86
C ALA A 209 23.91 13.73 -12.45
N ALA A 210 24.25 14.68 -11.56
CA ALA A 210 24.56 14.39 -10.16
C ALA A 210 23.36 13.78 -9.42
N GLY A 211 22.14 14.25 -9.69
CA GLY A 211 20.90 13.67 -9.15
C GLY A 211 20.63 12.25 -9.60
N LYS A 212 20.97 11.92 -10.85
CA LYS A 212 20.88 10.54 -11.38
C LYS A 212 21.90 9.62 -10.71
N ILE A 213 23.14 10.08 -10.49
CA ILE A 213 24.17 9.33 -9.76
C ILE A 213 23.75 9.05 -8.33
N LYS A 214 23.25 10.06 -7.60
CA LYS A 214 22.68 9.87 -6.25
C LYS A 214 21.57 8.82 -6.24
N SER A 215 20.71 8.81 -7.25
CA SER A 215 19.62 7.83 -7.37
C SER A 215 20.17 6.42 -7.58
N LEU A 216 21.20 6.23 -8.39
CA LEU A 216 21.85 4.92 -8.61
C LEU A 216 22.51 4.41 -7.32
N ILE A 217 23.23 5.29 -6.61
CA ILE A 217 23.83 4.94 -5.30
C ILE A 217 22.75 4.51 -4.32
N ARG A 218 21.64 5.26 -4.23
CA ARG A 218 20.51 4.90 -3.37
C ARG A 218 19.91 3.54 -3.73
N LEU A 219 19.77 3.21 -5.02
CA LEU A 219 19.33 1.88 -5.46
C LEU A 219 20.28 0.77 -5.01
N ALA A 220 21.58 0.97 -5.19
CA ALA A 220 22.58 0.01 -4.75
C ALA A 220 22.52 -0.20 -3.23
N LEU A 221 22.52 0.87 -2.44
CA LEU A 221 22.42 0.81 -0.99
C LEU A 221 21.11 0.11 -0.53
N ALA A 222 19.98 0.40 -1.18
CA ALA A 222 18.72 -0.25 -0.87
C ALA A 222 18.76 -1.77 -1.14
N LYS A 223 19.41 -2.20 -2.19
CA LYS A 223 19.59 -3.63 -2.53
C LYS A 223 20.31 -4.38 -1.41
N TYR A 224 21.25 -3.74 -0.74
CA TYR A 224 21.95 -4.31 0.42
C TYR A 224 21.27 -4.04 1.76
N GLY A 225 20.11 -3.40 1.76
CA GLY A 225 19.32 -3.14 2.98
C GLY A 225 19.85 -2.02 3.84
N SER A 226 20.66 -1.12 3.30
CA SER A 226 21.18 0.03 4.03
C SER A 226 20.04 0.95 4.50
N PRO A 227 19.93 1.28 5.79
CA PRO A 227 18.89 2.15 6.33
C PRO A 227 18.95 3.58 5.76
N ILE A 228 20.13 4.03 5.31
CA ILE A 228 20.31 5.35 4.67
C ILE A 228 19.49 5.46 3.39
N ALA A 229 19.27 4.36 2.69
CA ALA A 229 18.49 4.34 1.46
C ALA A 229 16.98 4.33 1.69
N VAL A 230 16.52 4.14 2.94
CA VAL A 230 15.10 3.95 3.30
C VAL A 230 14.44 2.95 2.34
N PRO A 231 14.88 1.68 2.36
CA PRO A 231 14.41 0.70 1.39
C PRO A 231 12.98 0.26 1.69
N ASN A 232 12.26 -0.09 0.62
CA ASN A 232 11.00 -0.81 0.70
C ASN A 232 11.20 -2.26 0.26
N ILE A 233 10.29 -3.13 0.62
CA ILE A 233 10.09 -4.43 0.00
C ILE A 233 9.04 -4.26 -1.11
N TYR A 234 9.38 -4.67 -2.32
CA TYR A 234 8.40 -4.96 -3.35
C TYR A 234 8.12 -6.46 -3.35
N PHE A 235 6.86 -6.84 -3.43
CA PHE A 235 6.43 -8.21 -3.60
C PHE A 235 5.49 -8.39 -4.78
N SER A 236 5.53 -9.57 -5.38
CA SER A 236 4.50 -10.06 -6.28
C SER A 236 4.29 -11.54 -6.05
N ALA A 237 3.05 -11.93 -5.85
CA ALA A 237 2.61 -13.28 -5.57
C ALA A 237 1.47 -13.65 -6.50
N ARG A 238 1.42 -14.89 -6.97
CA ARG A 238 0.45 -15.39 -7.93
C ARG A 238 -0.52 -16.34 -7.23
N LYS A 239 -1.81 -16.21 -7.51
CA LYS A 239 -2.78 -17.21 -7.11
C LYS A 239 -2.62 -18.42 -8.04
N PRO A 240 -2.49 -19.63 -7.51
CA PRO A 240 -2.44 -20.87 -8.30
C PRO A 240 -3.61 -21.05 -9.25
#